data_33ffa1c082aa6f782135be6efb825a9e
#
_entry.id   33ffa1c082aa6f782135be6efb825a9e
#
_cell.length_a   1.000
_cell.length_b   1.000
_cell.length_c   1.000
_cell.angle_alpha   90.00
_cell.angle_beta   90.00
_cell.angle_gamma   90.00
#
_symmetry.space_group_name_H-M   'P 1'
#
loop_
_entity.id
_entity.type
_entity.pdbx_description
1 polymer ?
#
loop_
_entity_poly.entity_id
_entity_poly.type
_entity_poly.pdbx_seq_one_letter_code
_entity_poly.pdbx_strand_id
1 'polypeptide(L)'
;MHLTRILSLPALAVLTCGVALGQASLPHAPGARVVAISQPSERGNEPSIAVNPRSPNQIVAVFQGNAKAAYSTDSARTFTRAEGTVPDDWRVAGDVSTTFDNKGHAFLCYLAFDRLGTPYYWAHGAGRNGIFVRRSMDGGKTWEQNAVAVKAWPTGHEPNMQYEDMPRIFADNAPKSPYAGHLYVGWIEWQLDKSIMLFARSSDAGRTWSTPIRISTHAGLPRDDNGSLVGFIGTVGPDGTIYVVWSDGGTIAFTSSRDGGRTFAPSRRIIETGPPYFGDVAGVSRVMGFPQVGVDWRGGKRGGKVYITWSDYRNGDIDVFAASSLDHGKTWSKPVRVNSDSLHDGRDQFFQWMAVDPVTGAVYVQFYDRRDDPANRATRETLARSTDGGKTFTNYAWTDSSFTGRQAFLGDYTWLTAYDNRVYGIWAESVPVSDTTHTAPGRPPREGTVVYVGTADFSGMH
;
A
#
# COMPACT_ATOMS: atom_id res chain seq x y z
N MET A 1 66.31 -46.13 27.50
CA MET A 1 65.53 -46.33 26.30
C MET A 1 64.16 -46.81 26.75
N HIS A 2 63.18 -45.86 26.93
CA HIS A 2 61.80 -46.19 27.26
C HIS A 2 60.91 -45.65 26.14
N LEU A 3 60.27 -46.54 25.40
CA LEU A 3 59.28 -46.25 24.40
C LEU A 3 57.93 -46.10 25.09
N THR A 4 57.33 -44.87 25.04
CA THR A 4 55.96 -44.61 25.46
C THR A 4 55.05 -44.78 24.25
N ARG A 5 54.11 -45.73 24.29
CA ARG A 5 53.05 -45.92 23.31
C ARG A 5 51.94 -44.91 23.59
N ILE A 6 51.63 -44.10 22.59
CA ILE A 6 50.44 -43.23 22.59
C ILE A 6 49.29 -44.03 22.00
N LEU A 7 48.22 -44.24 22.80
CA LEU A 7 46.95 -44.80 22.37
C LEU A 7 46.06 -43.64 21.85
N SER A 8 45.75 -43.70 20.58
CA SER A 8 44.79 -42.83 19.96
C SER A 8 43.39 -43.42 20.11
N LEU A 9 42.50 -42.71 20.79
CA LEU A 9 41.05 -42.98 20.83
C LEU A 9 40.37 -42.42 19.57
N PRO A 10 39.43 -43.13 18.92
CA PRO A 10 38.68 -42.61 17.82
C PRO A 10 37.60 -41.64 18.35
N ALA A 11 37.53 -40.45 17.78
CA ALA A 11 36.44 -39.48 18.01
C ALA A 11 35.14 -39.99 17.37
N LEU A 12 34.15 -40.25 18.19
CA LEU A 12 32.82 -40.60 17.75
C LEU A 12 32.09 -39.34 17.29
N ALA A 13 31.95 -39.13 15.98
CA ALA A 13 31.15 -38.05 15.41
C ALA A 13 29.65 -38.41 15.58
N VAL A 14 28.98 -37.77 16.51
CA VAL A 14 27.51 -37.82 16.62
C VAL A 14 26.93 -36.94 15.51
N LEU A 15 26.47 -37.55 14.44
CA LEU A 15 25.59 -36.87 13.47
C LEU A 15 24.22 -36.64 14.13
N THR A 16 23.96 -35.45 14.61
CA THR A 16 22.61 -35.00 14.93
C THR A 16 21.88 -34.71 13.63
N CYS A 17 21.07 -35.65 13.17
CA CYS A 17 20.12 -35.43 12.12
C CYS A 17 19.05 -34.51 12.67
N GLY A 18 19.21 -33.21 12.45
CA GLY A 18 18.17 -32.21 12.72
C GLY A 18 16.99 -32.47 11.79
N VAL A 19 15.92 -33.03 12.33
CA VAL A 19 14.63 -33.07 11.64
C VAL A 19 14.20 -31.62 11.49
N ALA A 20 14.32 -31.05 10.30
CA ALA A 20 13.68 -29.81 9.96
C ALA A 20 12.15 -30.05 10.08
N LEU A 21 11.57 -29.62 11.19
CA LEU A 21 10.12 -29.54 11.31
C LEU A 21 9.68 -28.57 10.22
N GLY A 22 9.09 -29.09 9.15
CA GLY A 22 8.51 -28.28 8.09
C GLY A 22 7.52 -27.29 8.74
N GLN A 23 7.61 -26.03 8.37
CA GLN A 23 6.70 -25.01 8.84
C GLN A 23 5.28 -25.44 8.47
N ALA A 24 4.35 -25.48 9.45
CA ALA A 24 2.96 -25.87 9.17
C ALA A 24 2.36 -24.88 8.15
N SER A 25 1.63 -25.42 7.16
CA SER A 25 0.94 -24.59 6.18
C SER A 25 -0.04 -23.65 6.88
N LEU A 26 -0.14 -22.40 6.40
CA LEU A 26 -1.11 -21.44 6.93
C LEU A 26 -2.53 -21.93 6.70
N PRO A 27 -3.44 -21.73 7.67
CA PRO A 27 -4.87 -21.89 7.42
C PRO A 27 -5.32 -20.88 6.34
N HIS A 28 -6.31 -21.26 5.53
CA HIS A 28 -6.91 -20.33 4.58
C HIS A 28 -7.68 -19.23 5.31
N ALA A 29 -7.68 -18.02 4.74
CA ALA A 29 -8.52 -16.94 5.24
C ALA A 29 -10.00 -17.36 5.10
N PRO A 30 -10.84 -17.14 6.13
CA PRO A 30 -12.24 -17.55 6.10
C PRO A 30 -12.98 -16.93 4.93
N GLY A 31 -13.72 -17.75 4.16
CA GLY A 31 -14.48 -17.30 3.00
C GLY A 31 -13.64 -16.69 1.88
N ALA A 32 -12.34 -17.01 1.82
CA ALA A 32 -11.41 -16.47 0.83
C ALA A 32 -11.89 -16.72 -0.60
N ARG A 33 -11.81 -15.67 -1.41
CA ARG A 33 -12.01 -15.70 -2.86
C ARG A 33 -11.04 -14.75 -3.50
N VAL A 34 -10.62 -15.06 -4.72
CA VAL A 34 -9.73 -14.19 -5.52
C VAL A 34 -10.33 -14.04 -6.91
N VAL A 35 -10.44 -12.81 -7.38
CA VAL A 35 -11.03 -12.45 -8.67
C VAL A 35 -10.07 -11.56 -9.43
N ALA A 36 -9.72 -11.93 -10.67
CA ALA A 36 -8.96 -11.07 -11.57
C ALA A 36 -9.85 -9.94 -12.08
N ILE A 37 -9.36 -8.68 -12.00
CA ILE A 37 -10.08 -7.50 -12.47
C ILE A 37 -9.39 -6.79 -13.63
N SER A 38 -8.24 -7.25 -14.06
CA SER A 38 -7.53 -6.77 -15.26
C SER A 38 -7.09 -7.93 -16.15
N GLN A 39 -6.65 -7.60 -17.36
CA GLN A 39 -6.06 -8.54 -18.31
C GLN A 39 -4.54 -8.37 -18.36
N PRO A 40 -3.76 -9.40 -18.67
CA PRO A 40 -2.30 -9.31 -18.76
C PRO A 40 -1.79 -8.23 -19.72
N SER A 41 -2.53 -7.98 -20.81
CA SER A 41 -2.23 -6.94 -21.81
C SER A 41 -2.40 -5.52 -21.27
N GLU A 42 -3.15 -5.33 -20.19
CA GLU A 42 -3.39 -4.01 -19.59
C GLU A 42 -2.24 -3.56 -18.70
N ARG A 43 -1.37 -4.50 -18.28
CA ARG A 43 -0.23 -4.26 -17.40
C ARG A 43 -0.64 -3.47 -16.15
N GLY A 44 -1.80 -3.84 -15.58
CA GLY A 44 -2.33 -3.20 -14.38
C GLY A 44 -1.42 -3.46 -13.19
N ASN A 45 -1.13 -2.42 -12.42
CA ASN A 45 -0.39 -2.45 -11.16
C ASN A 45 -0.80 -1.25 -10.29
N GLU A 46 -0.13 -1.03 -9.16
CA GLU A 46 -0.40 0.10 -8.25
C GLU A 46 -1.88 0.29 -7.94
N PRO A 47 -2.54 -0.76 -7.44
CA PRO A 47 -3.97 -0.72 -7.28
C PRO A 47 -4.41 -0.06 -5.97
N SER A 48 -5.67 0.37 -5.91
CA SER A 48 -6.33 0.82 -4.69
C SER A 48 -7.77 0.34 -4.65
N ILE A 49 -8.31 0.09 -3.45
CA ILE A 49 -9.66 -0.43 -3.25
C ILE A 49 -10.34 0.29 -2.09
N ALA A 50 -11.64 0.55 -2.22
CA ALA A 50 -12.45 1.15 -1.18
C ALA A 50 -13.82 0.48 -1.06
N VAL A 51 -14.30 0.37 0.17
CA VAL A 51 -15.66 -0.09 0.50
C VAL A 51 -16.56 1.10 0.80
N ASN A 52 -17.78 1.09 0.27
CA ASN A 52 -18.77 2.13 0.55
C ASN A 52 -19.33 1.99 1.97
N PRO A 53 -19.10 2.95 2.89
CA PRO A 53 -19.57 2.84 4.28
C PRO A 53 -21.10 2.89 4.41
N ARG A 54 -21.81 3.38 3.38
CA ARG A 54 -23.29 3.44 3.33
C ARG A 54 -23.90 2.14 2.78
N SER A 55 -23.14 1.42 2.00
CA SER A 55 -23.58 0.20 1.31
C SER A 55 -22.39 -0.76 1.20
N PRO A 56 -22.02 -1.50 2.26
CA PRO A 56 -20.78 -2.26 2.34
C PRO A 56 -20.62 -3.40 1.31
N ASN A 57 -21.64 -3.69 0.53
CA ASN A 57 -21.58 -4.58 -0.62
C ASN A 57 -21.08 -3.88 -1.90
N GLN A 58 -20.98 -2.55 -1.89
CA GLN A 58 -20.43 -1.76 -2.98
C GLN A 58 -18.94 -1.50 -2.77
N ILE A 59 -18.14 -1.88 -3.75
CA ILE A 59 -16.69 -1.80 -3.76
C ILE A 59 -16.25 -1.09 -5.04
N VAL A 60 -15.29 -0.21 -4.94
CA VAL A 60 -14.56 0.36 -6.09
C VAL A 60 -13.11 -0.09 -5.99
N ALA A 61 -12.60 -0.61 -7.09
CA ALA A 61 -11.22 -1.00 -7.27
C ALA A 61 -10.64 -0.21 -8.46
N VAL A 62 -9.48 0.39 -8.26
CA VAL A 62 -8.79 1.19 -9.29
C VAL A 62 -7.36 0.67 -9.47
N PHE A 63 -6.77 0.86 -10.65
CA PHE A 63 -5.40 0.43 -10.91
C PHE A 63 -4.76 1.28 -12.03
N GLN A 64 -3.45 1.29 -12.05
CA GLN A 64 -2.66 1.95 -13.06
C GLN A 64 -2.97 1.37 -14.46
N GLY A 65 -2.59 2.06 -15.49
CA GLY A 65 -2.95 1.78 -16.88
C GLY A 65 -3.96 2.82 -17.39
N ASN A 66 -3.63 4.09 -17.19
CA ASN A 66 -4.46 5.27 -17.42
C ASN A 66 -5.68 5.35 -16.49
N ALA A 67 -5.47 5.16 -15.19
CA ALA A 67 -6.48 5.35 -14.15
C ALA A 67 -7.77 4.54 -14.39
N LYS A 68 -7.64 3.24 -14.64
CA LYS A 68 -8.78 2.33 -14.84
C LYS A 68 -9.46 1.99 -13.52
N ALA A 69 -10.77 1.77 -13.59
CA ALA A 69 -11.56 1.36 -12.45
C ALA A 69 -12.52 0.23 -12.79
N ALA A 70 -12.89 -0.51 -11.74
CA ALA A 70 -13.96 -1.50 -11.74
C ALA A 70 -14.79 -1.34 -10.46
N TYR A 71 -16.06 -1.71 -10.51
CA TYR A 71 -16.96 -1.69 -9.36
C TYR A 71 -17.63 -3.04 -9.14
N SER A 72 -17.99 -3.30 -7.90
CA SER A 72 -18.80 -4.42 -7.47
C SER A 72 -19.99 -3.94 -6.67
N THR A 73 -21.13 -4.65 -6.75
CA THR A 73 -22.32 -4.45 -5.93
C THR A 73 -22.72 -5.67 -5.12
N ASP A 74 -21.87 -6.69 -5.11
CA ASP A 74 -22.11 -8.00 -4.51
C ASP A 74 -20.99 -8.45 -3.54
N SER A 75 -20.34 -7.48 -2.87
CA SER A 75 -19.23 -7.70 -1.93
C SER A 75 -18.00 -8.32 -2.61
N ALA A 76 -17.62 -7.77 -3.76
CA ALA A 76 -16.46 -8.17 -4.56
C ALA A 76 -16.50 -9.63 -5.09
N ARG A 77 -17.69 -10.23 -5.22
CA ARG A 77 -17.83 -11.53 -5.90
C ARG A 77 -17.65 -11.40 -7.40
N THR A 78 -18.14 -10.31 -7.96
CA THR A 78 -17.97 -9.95 -9.37
C THR A 78 -17.61 -8.47 -9.52
N PHE A 79 -16.92 -8.14 -10.60
CA PHE A 79 -16.56 -6.77 -10.95
C PHE A 79 -16.99 -6.45 -12.38
N THR A 80 -17.49 -5.22 -12.56
CA THR A 80 -17.78 -4.62 -13.85
C THR A 80 -16.85 -3.45 -14.07
N ARG A 81 -16.37 -3.25 -15.30
CA ARG A 81 -15.58 -2.08 -15.65
C ARG A 81 -16.40 -0.80 -15.49
N ALA A 82 -15.79 0.19 -14.88
CA ALA A 82 -16.36 1.52 -14.78
C ALA A 82 -16.09 2.30 -16.07
N GLU A 83 -16.95 3.26 -16.37
CA GLU A 83 -16.83 4.15 -17.52
C GLU A 83 -16.38 5.55 -17.10
N GLY A 84 -15.68 6.26 -18.00
CA GLY A 84 -15.30 7.65 -17.81
C GLY A 84 -14.11 7.89 -16.88
N THR A 85 -13.28 6.88 -16.61
CA THR A 85 -12.14 7.03 -15.67
C THR A 85 -10.87 7.54 -16.33
N VAL A 86 -10.66 7.23 -17.61
CA VAL A 86 -9.42 7.57 -18.36
C VAL A 86 -9.42 9.05 -18.68
N PRO A 87 -8.35 9.80 -18.37
CA PRO A 87 -8.23 11.22 -18.73
C PRO A 87 -8.08 11.43 -20.25
N ASP A 88 -8.88 12.31 -20.84
CA ASP A 88 -8.95 12.49 -22.29
C ASP A 88 -7.69 13.11 -22.90
N ASP A 89 -7.09 14.10 -22.24
CA ASP A 89 -6.01 14.93 -22.82
C ASP A 89 -4.60 14.59 -22.26
N TRP A 90 -4.47 13.51 -21.50
CA TRP A 90 -3.24 13.15 -20.83
C TRP A 90 -2.72 11.81 -21.34
N ARG A 91 -1.44 11.75 -21.69
CA ARG A 91 -0.84 10.51 -22.21
C ARG A 91 -0.70 9.45 -21.14
N VAL A 92 -0.38 9.86 -19.91
CA VAL A 92 -0.14 8.97 -18.77
C VAL A 92 -0.95 9.44 -17.60
N ALA A 93 -1.65 8.51 -16.97
CA ALA A 93 -2.23 8.68 -15.65
C ALA A 93 -1.91 7.45 -14.82
N GLY A 94 -1.42 7.66 -13.60
CA GLY A 94 -0.96 6.61 -12.71
C GLY A 94 -1.11 6.97 -11.25
N ASP A 95 -0.49 6.17 -10.37
CA ASP A 95 -0.49 6.30 -8.92
C ASP A 95 -1.88 6.52 -8.36
N VAL A 96 -2.80 5.66 -8.80
CA VAL A 96 -4.22 5.83 -8.49
C VAL A 96 -4.51 5.53 -7.03
N SER A 97 -5.45 6.28 -6.45
CA SER A 97 -6.06 5.97 -5.16
C SER A 97 -7.55 6.28 -5.16
N THR A 98 -8.33 5.55 -4.35
CA THR A 98 -9.78 5.70 -4.30
C THR A 98 -10.29 5.70 -2.87
N THR A 99 -11.40 6.41 -2.66
CA THR A 99 -12.13 6.44 -1.39
C THR A 99 -13.62 6.66 -1.63
N PHE A 100 -14.43 6.35 -0.62
CA PHE A 100 -15.82 6.81 -0.54
C PHE A 100 -15.96 7.86 0.54
N ASP A 101 -16.88 8.81 0.33
CA ASP A 101 -17.32 9.69 1.41
C ASP A 101 -18.45 9.03 2.25
N ASN A 102 -18.85 9.71 3.31
CA ASN A 102 -19.93 9.26 4.19
C ASN A 102 -21.35 9.33 3.56
N LYS A 103 -21.46 9.75 2.32
CA LYS A 103 -22.70 9.76 1.53
C LYS A 103 -22.74 8.65 0.50
N GLY A 104 -21.62 7.94 0.29
CA GLY A 104 -21.49 6.87 -0.68
C GLY A 104 -21.08 7.33 -2.08
N HIS A 105 -20.58 8.56 -2.21
CA HIS A 105 -19.94 9.02 -3.44
C HIS A 105 -18.52 8.44 -3.50
N ALA A 106 -18.10 7.97 -4.67
CA ALA A 106 -16.74 7.48 -4.88
C ALA A 106 -15.84 8.56 -5.50
N PHE A 107 -14.57 8.52 -5.16
CA PHE A 107 -13.55 9.46 -5.65
C PHE A 107 -12.34 8.68 -6.15
N LEU A 108 -11.86 9.04 -7.34
CA LEU A 108 -10.66 8.52 -7.98
C LEU A 108 -9.65 9.66 -8.06
N CYS A 109 -8.53 9.52 -7.36
CA CYS A 109 -7.40 10.44 -7.41
C CYS A 109 -6.27 9.79 -8.21
N TYR A 110 -5.58 10.58 -9.03
CA TYR A 110 -4.46 10.12 -9.86
C TYR A 110 -3.52 11.27 -10.20
N LEU A 111 -2.28 10.94 -10.49
CA LEU A 111 -1.39 11.86 -11.19
C LEU A 111 -1.61 11.75 -12.70
N ALA A 112 -1.33 12.82 -13.44
CA ALA A 112 -1.29 12.76 -14.89
C ALA A 112 -0.19 13.67 -15.46
N PHE A 113 0.38 13.27 -16.61
CA PHE A 113 1.36 14.05 -17.36
C PHE A 113 1.28 13.77 -18.87
N ASP A 114 1.75 14.72 -19.68
CA ASP A 114 1.56 14.71 -21.14
C ASP A 114 2.52 13.81 -21.88
N ARG A 115 3.68 13.45 -21.30
CA ARG A 115 4.67 12.55 -21.88
C ARG A 115 5.57 11.90 -20.84
N LEU A 116 6.03 10.71 -21.12
CA LEU A 116 7.05 10.03 -20.32
C LEU A 116 8.42 10.69 -20.50
N GLY A 117 9.14 10.86 -19.39
CA GLY A 117 10.54 11.24 -19.38
C GLY A 117 11.48 10.07 -19.69
N THR A 118 12.64 10.08 -19.06
CA THR A 118 13.62 8.98 -19.12
C THR A 118 13.31 7.90 -18.08
N PRO A 119 13.90 6.68 -18.19
CA PRO A 119 13.74 5.63 -17.18
C PRO A 119 14.16 6.03 -15.77
N TYR A 120 15.07 6.99 -15.63
CA TYR A 120 15.55 7.48 -14.31
C TYR A 120 14.77 8.69 -13.79
N TYR A 121 14.04 9.36 -14.67
CA TYR A 121 13.25 10.55 -14.35
C TYR A 121 11.99 10.54 -15.21
N TRP A 122 11.13 9.59 -14.94
CA TRP A 122 9.95 9.30 -15.75
C TRP A 122 9.01 10.51 -15.93
N ALA A 123 8.92 11.40 -14.95
CA ALA A 123 8.17 12.66 -15.06
C ALA A 123 9.02 13.84 -15.57
N HIS A 124 10.36 13.74 -15.54
CA HIS A 124 11.22 14.81 -16.02
C HIS A 124 11.13 14.94 -17.55
N GLY A 125 10.86 16.15 -18.02
CA GLY A 125 10.63 16.44 -19.44
C GLY A 125 9.15 16.38 -19.84
N ALA A 126 8.24 16.05 -18.93
CA ALA A 126 6.83 16.34 -19.11
C ALA A 126 6.64 17.85 -19.28
N GLY A 127 5.82 18.25 -20.25
CA GLY A 127 5.47 19.65 -20.45
C GLY A 127 4.33 20.08 -19.55
N ARG A 128 3.51 19.15 -19.06
CA ARG A 128 2.39 19.36 -18.14
C ARG A 128 2.33 18.20 -17.17
N ASN A 129 1.98 18.48 -15.91
CA ASN A 129 1.68 17.44 -14.92
C ASN A 129 0.71 17.96 -13.85
N GLY A 130 0.16 17.08 -13.04
CA GLY A 130 -0.69 17.46 -11.92
C GLY A 130 -1.36 16.29 -11.24
N ILE A 131 -2.03 16.61 -10.13
CA ILE A 131 -2.89 15.72 -9.34
C ILE A 131 -4.34 16.09 -9.60
N PHE A 132 -5.15 15.08 -9.89
CA PHE A 132 -6.54 15.24 -10.29
C PHE A 132 -7.45 14.32 -9.48
N VAL A 133 -8.71 14.76 -9.29
CA VAL A 133 -9.75 13.95 -8.66
C VAL A 133 -10.99 13.92 -9.57
N ARG A 134 -11.50 12.72 -9.84
CA ARG A 134 -12.81 12.48 -10.47
C ARG A 134 -13.80 11.97 -9.45
N ARG A 135 -15.06 12.27 -9.65
CA ARG A 135 -16.16 11.88 -8.77
C ARG A 135 -17.11 10.93 -9.48
N SER A 136 -17.66 10.00 -8.69
CA SER A 136 -18.77 9.15 -9.08
C SER A 136 -19.90 9.32 -8.07
N MET A 137 -21.10 9.61 -8.54
CA MET A 137 -22.28 9.82 -7.70
C MET A 137 -23.13 8.55 -7.58
N ASP A 138 -22.76 7.46 -8.26
CA ASP A 138 -23.51 6.21 -8.38
C ASP A 138 -22.75 4.98 -7.87
N GLY A 139 -21.77 5.23 -6.97
CA GLY A 139 -21.00 4.18 -6.34
C GLY A 139 -19.89 3.57 -7.21
N GLY A 140 -19.35 4.36 -8.13
CA GLY A 140 -18.20 3.98 -8.96
C GLY A 140 -18.56 3.38 -10.31
N LYS A 141 -19.84 3.37 -10.71
CA LYS A 141 -20.28 2.83 -12.00
C LYS A 141 -19.90 3.73 -13.15
N THR A 142 -20.23 5.03 -13.01
CA THR A 142 -19.88 6.08 -13.97
C THR A 142 -19.14 7.20 -13.25
N TRP A 143 -18.27 7.89 -13.97
CA TRP A 143 -17.44 8.96 -13.44
C TRP A 143 -17.68 10.25 -14.20
N GLU A 144 -17.65 11.37 -13.48
CA GLU A 144 -17.83 12.69 -14.12
C GLU A 144 -16.76 12.90 -15.20
N GLN A 145 -17.17 13.49 -16.32
CA GLN A 145 -16.29 13.69 -17.47
C GLN A 145 -15.06 14.56 -17.11
N ASN A 146 -15.27 15.63 -16.34
CA ASN A 146 -14.20 16.55 -15.97
C ASN A 146 -13.61 16.17 -14.62
N ALA A 147 -12.29 15.96 -14.58
CA ALA A 147 -11.54 15.88 -13.35
C ALA A 147 -11.28 17.27 -12.78
N VAL A 148 -11.26 17.37 -11.45
CA VAL A 148 -10.90 18.60 -10.76
C VAL A 148 -9.42 18.53 -10.37
N ALA A 149 -8.65 19.55 -10.76
CA ALA A 149 -7.25 19.65 -10.36
C ALA A 149 -7.14 19.97 -8.86
N VAL A 150 -6.36 19.17 -8.13
CA VAL A 150 -5.90 19.49 -6.78
C VAL A 150 -4.72 20.44 -6.85
N LYS A 151 -3.77 20.12 -7.72
CA LYS A 151 -2.66 20.97 -8.16
C LYS A 151 -2.28 20.57 -9.57
N ALA A 152 -2.08 21.54 -10.47
CA ALA A 152 -1.69 21.25 -11.83
C ALA A 152 -0.78 22.33 -12.41
N TRP A 153 0.07 21.91 -13.35
CA TRP A 153 0.93 22.69 -14.21
C TRP A 153 0.44 22.53 -15.65
N PRO A 154 -0.55 23.33 -16.08
CA PRO A 154 -1.32 23.03 -17.29
C PRO A 154 -0.68 23.44 -18.60
N THR A 155 0.22 24.45 -18.61
CA THR A 155 0.75 25.04 -19.86
C THR A 155 2.12 24.49 -20.26
N GLY A 156 2.85 23.89 -19.33
CA GLY A 156 4.07 23.17 -19.61
C GLY A 156 5.32 24.02 -19.82
N HIS A 157 5.27 25.29 -19.52
CA HIS A 157 6.40 26.21 -19.62
C HIS A 157 6.45 27.21 -18.44
N GLU A 158 5.81 26.86 -17.36
CA GLU A 158 5.83 27.68 -16.16
C GLU A 158 7.23 27.70 -15.57
N PRO A 159 7.74 28.89 -15.20
CA PRO A 159 8.99 29.00 -14.45
C PRO A 159 8.90 28.17 -13.16
N ASN A 160 9.91 27.35 -12.92
CA ASN A 160 10.01 26.49 -11.72
C ASN A 160 8.91 25.42 -11.61
N MET A 161 8.40 24.91 -12.72
CA MET A 161 7.47 23.77 -12.72
C MET A 161 8.05 22.60 -11.92
N GLN A 162 7.25 22.05 -11.02
CA GLN A 162 7.57 20.91 -10.18
C GLN A 162 6.83 19.67 -10.68
N TYR A 163 7.18 18.49 -10.15
CA TYR A 163 6.51 17.23 -10.49
C TYR A 163 5.75 16.73 -9.28
N GLU A 164 4.46 16.51 -9.48
CA GLU A 164 3.53 16.00 -8.49
C GLU A 164 3.44 14.47 -8.61
N ASP A 165 3.54 13.75 -7.50
CA ASP A 165 3.69 12.29 -7.53
C ASP A 165 3.01 11.58 -6.36
N MET A 166 2.61 10.32 -6.57
CA MET A 166 2.06 9.39 -5.57
C MET A 166 0.90 9.98 -4.74
N PRO A 167 -0.18 10.51 -5.35
CA PRO A 167 -1.28 11.08 -4.60
C PRO A 167 -2.08 10.01 -3.86
N ARG A 168 -2.50 10.33 -2.63
CA ARG A 168 -3.38 9.48 -1.82
C ARG A 168 -4.60 10.29 -1.37
N ILE A 169 -5.79 9.82 -1.75
CA ILE A 169 -7.05 10.41 -1.33
C ILE A 169 -7.65 9.60 -0.18
N PHE A 170 -8.18 10.29 0.81
CA PHE A 170 -8.96 9.69 1.89
C PHE A 170 -10.07 10.63 2.35
N ALA A 171 -11.08 10.10 3.02
CA ALA A 171 -12.25 10.84 3.47
C ALA A 171 -12.38 10.83 4.98
N ASP A 172 -12.95 11.88 5.54
CA ASP A 172 -13.43 11.89 6.91
C ASP A 172 -14.83 11.27 6.96
N ASN A 173 -14.88 9.98 7.25
CA ASN A 173 -16.09 9.20 7.40
C ASN A 173 -16.47 9.00 8.88
N ALA A 174 -15.75 9.61 9.81
CA ALA A 174 -16.01 9.48 11.25
C ALA A 174 -17.30 10.21 11.63
N PRO A 175 -18.34 9.51 12.15
CA PRO A 175 -19.67 10.10 12.34
C PRO A 175 -19.72 11.26 13.35
N LYS A 176 -18.73 11.32 14.25
CA LYS A 176 -18.64 12.36 15.29
C LYS A 176 -17.61 13.45 14.97
N SER A 177 -16.97 13.36 13.82
CA SER A 177 -16.01 14.37 13.39
C SER A 177 -16.71 15.69 13.03
N PRO A 178 -16.19 16.83 13.44
CA PRO A 178 -16.68 18.14 12.98
C PRO A 178 -16.39 18.39 11.49
N TYR A 179 -15.57 17.52 10.87
CA TYR A 179 -15.17 17.61 9.46
C TYR A 179 -15.73 16.44 8.63
N ALA A 180 -16.74 15.72 9.15
CA ALA A 180 -17.34 14.58 8.46
C ALA A 180 -17.77 14.93 7.03
N GLY A 181 -17.34 14.12 6.06
CA GLY A 181 -17.56 14.36 4.62
C GLY A 181 -16.51 15.21 3.93
N HIS A 182 -15.48 15.70 4.64
CA HIS A 182 -14.31 16.30 4.00
C HIS A 182 -13.47 15.25 3.29
N LEU A 183 -12.81 15.69 2.22
CA LEU A 183 -11.84 14.90 1.47
C LEU A 183 -10.45 15.52 1.64
N TYR A 184 -9.46 14.66 1.62
CA TYR A 184 -8.07 15.02 1.78
C TYR A 184 -7.22 14.32 0.73
N VAL A 185 -6.25 15.03 0.17
CA VAL A 185 -5.22 14.49 -0.73
C VAL A 185 -3.87 14.91 -0.21
N GLY A 186 -2.97 13.95 -0.09
CA GLY A 186 -1.56 14.22 0.16
C GLY A 186 -0.70 13.55 -0.90
N TRP A 187 0.46 14.13 -1.20
CA TRP A 187 1.35 13.67 -2.27
C TRP A 187 2.78 14.17 -2.08
N ILE A 188 3.68 13.68 -2.93
CA ILE A 188 5.06 14.15 -3.04
C ILE A 188 5.13 15.23 -4.11
N GLU A 189 5.85 16.30 -3.83
CA GLU A 189 6.32 17.24 -4.85
C GLU A 189 7.84 17.10 -5.01
N TRP A 190 8.26 16.76 -6.22
CA TRP A 190 9.64 16.69 -6.64
C TRP A 190 10.11 18.04 -7.15
N GLN A 191 11.09 18.64 -6.48
CA GLN A 191 11.76 19.86 -6.88
C GLN A 191 13.17 19.52 -7.38
N LEU A 192 13.88 20.48 -7.99
CA LEU A 192 15.22 20.25 -8.53
C LEU A 192 16.24 19.83 -7.44
N ASP A 193 16.08 20.32 -6.23
CA ASP A 193 17.02 20.16 -5.12
C ASP A 193 16.47 19.34 -3.95
N LYS A 194 15.19 18.96 -3.97
CA LYS A 194 14.55 18.28 -2.83
C LYS A 194 13.21 17.63 -3.18
N SER A 195 12.72 16.78 -2.26
CA SER A 195 11.35 16.31 -2.20
C SER A 195 10.64 16.86 -0.96
N ILE A 196 9.34 17.17 -1.07
CA ILE A 196 8.51 17.63 0.04
C ILE A 196 7.14 16.95 0.02
N MET A 197 6.48 16.89 1.19
CA MET A 197 5.10 16.40 1.30
C MET A 197 4.13 17.57 1.26
N LEU A 198 3.18 17.51 0.36
CA LEU A 198 2.08 18.46 0.21
C LEU A 198 0.74 17.85 0.61
N PHE A 199 -0.20 18.71 0.94
CA PHE A 199 -1.53 18.34 1.39
C PHE A 199 -2.55 19.37 0.93
N ALA A 200 -3.72 18.92 0.47
CA ALA A 200 -4.88 19.74 0.17
C ALA A 200 -6.15 19.10 0.72
N ARG A 201 -7.19 19.90 0.92
CA ARG A 201 -8.49 19.49 1.45
C ARG A 201 -9.64 20.05 0.63
N SER A 202 -10.75 19.31 0.63
CA SER A 202 -12.04 19.75 0.07
C SER A 202 -13.13 19.58 1.11
N SER A 203 -14.02 20.55 1.22
CA SER A 203 -15.22 20.49 2.09
C SER A 203 -16.53 20.44 1.30
N ASP A 204 -16.47 20.32 -0.01
CA ASP A 204 -17.60 20.40 -0.95
C ASP A 204 -17.69 19.16 -1.87
N ALA A 205 -17.28 17.99 -1.35
CA ALA A 205 -17.25 16.73 -2.08
C ALA A 205 -16.37 16.79 -3.35
N GLY A 206 -15.18 17.39 -3.24
CA GLY A 206 -14.17 17.41 -4.31
C GLY A 206 -14.47 18.39 -5.44
N ARG A 207 -15.44 19.31 -5.28
CA ARG A 207 -15.71 20.33 -6.30
C ARG A 207 -14.63 21.39 -6.34
N THR A 208 -14.09 21.73 -5.18
CA THR A 208 -12.96 22.66 -5.05
C THR A 208 -11.96 22.13 -4.03
N TRP A 209 -10.69 22.54 -4.18
CA TRP A 209 -9.60 22.18 -3.30
C TRP A 209 -8.93 23.41 -2.73
N SER A 210 -8.46 23.33 -1.50
CA SER A 210 -7.66 24.38 -0.89
C SER A 210 -6.33 24.53 -1.62
N THR A 211 -5.70 25.70 -1.51
CA THR A 211 -4.29 25.85 -1.85
C THR A 211 -3.47 24.78 -1.09
N PRO A 212 -2.58 24.04 -1.77
CA PRO A 212 -1.71 23.06 -1.13
C PRO A 212 -0.85 23.68 -0.03
N ILE A 213 -0.66 22.97 1.06
CA ILE A 213 0.27 23.33 2.13
C ILE A 213 1.35 22.27 2.28
N ARG A 214 2.56 22.69 2.56
CA ARG A 214 3.64 21.78 2.93
C ARG A 214 3.45 21.29 4.36
N ILE A 215 3.49 19.94 4.55
CA ILE A 215 3.34 19.31 5.86
C ILE A 215 4.62 18.66 6.37
N SER A 216 5.63 18.49 5.52
CA SER A 216 6.95 18.00 5.92
C SER A 216 7.81 19.13 6.49
N THR A 217 8.29 18.98 7.73
CA THR A 217 9.26 19.91 8.35
C THR A 217 10.62 19.83 7.67
N HIS A 218 11.05 18.61 7.37
CA HIS A 218 12.26 18.34 6.61
C HIS A 218 11.96 18.23 5.12
N ALA A 219 12.99 18.28 4.29
CA ALA A 219 12.97 17.95 2.89
C ALA A 219 13.85 16.73 2.67
N GLY A 220 13.45 15.86 1.75
CA GLY A 220 14.25 14.74 1.29
C GLY A 220 15.09 15.08 0.06
N LEU A 221 15.86 14.11 -0.44
CA LEU A 221 16.60 14.20 -1.68
C LEU A 221 15.67 14.35 -2.89
N PRO A 222 16.10 14.96 -3.98
CA PRO A 222 15.27 15.26 -5.16
C PRO A 222 15.15 14.08 -6.12
N ARG A 223 15.27 12.86 -5.65
CA ARG A 223 15.25 11.65 -6.48
C ARG A 223 14.50 10.52 -5.78
N ASP A 224 13.90 9.69 -6.58
CA ASP A 224 13.12 8.53 -6.15
C ASP A 224 14.06 7.41 -5.67
N ASP A 225 14.65 7.59 -4.47
CA ASP A 225 15.51 6.63 -3.80
C ASP A 225 15.50 6.79 -2.26
N ASN A 226 16.38 6.05 -1.58
CA ASN A 226 16.49 5.97 -0.11
C ASN A 226 16.77 7.28 0.63
N GLY A 227 16.74 8.41 0.04
CA GLY A 227 16.95 9.70 0.73
C GLY A 227 15.81 10.67 0.51
N SER A 228 14.83 10.30 -0.30
CA SER A 228 13.65 11.12 -0.56
C SER A 228 12.58 10.97 0.52
N LEU A 229 11.61 11.87 0.51
CA LEU A 229 10.36 11.68 1.23
C LEU A 229 9.38 10.95 0.31
N VAL A 230 8.91 9.76 0.69
CA VAL A 230 8.04 8.95 -0.17
C VAL A 230 6.94 8.25 0.64
N GLY A 231 5.84 7.86 -0.02
CA GLY A 231 4.82 7.00 0.56
C GLY A 231 3.91 7.73 1.56
N PHE A 232 3.36 8.88 1.18
CA PHE A 232 2.32 9.56 1.95
C PHE A 232 1.14 8.63 2.21
N ILE A 233 0.76 8.43 3.48
CA ILE A 233 -0.49 7.77 3.88
C ILE A 233 -1.15 8.57 4.98
N GLY A 234 -2.45 8.84 4.81
CA GLY A 234 -3.28 9.56 5.77
C GLY A 234 -4.52 8.78 6.21
N THR A 235 -4.96 9.03 7.43
CA THR A 235 -6.21 8.50 8.00
C THR A 235 -6.85 9.51 8.94
N VAL A 236 -8.13 9.33 9.24
CA VAL A 236 -8.88 10.19 10.16
C VAL A 236 -9.32 9.40 11.39
N GLY A 237 -9.08 9.95 12.57
CA GLY A 237 -9.56 9.41 13.83
C GLY A 237 -11.03 9.71 14.11
N PRO A 238 -11.63 9.08 15.14
CA PRO A 238 -13.05 9.24 15.46
C PRO A 238 -13.45 10.66 15.88
N ASP A 239 -12.49 11.49 16.25
CA ASP A 239 -12.64 12.90 16.65
C ASP A 239 -12.34 13.89 15.51
N GLY A 240 -12.06 13.38 14.29
CA GLY A 240 -11.67 14.20 13.15
C GLY A 240 -10.18 14.56 13.12
N THR A 241 -9.37 14.04 14.02
CA THR A 241 -7.91 14.21 13.97
C THR A 241 -7.35 13.46 12.76
N ILE A 242 -6.64 14.17 11.89
CA ILE A 242 -5.91 13.57 10.76
C ILE A 242 -4.54 13.13 11.25
N TYR A 243 -4.14 11.91 10.90
CA TYR A 243 -2.82 11.34 11.13
C TYR A 243 -2.18 11.00 9.81
N VAL A 244 -0.91 11.37 9.64
CA VAL A 244 -0.16 11.17 8.40
C VAL A 244 1.21 10.59 8.70
N VAL A 245 1.63 9.63 7.87
CA VAL A 245 2.98 9.03 7.88
C VAL A 245 3.57 9.02 6.48
N TRP A 246 4.91 8.97 6.40
CA TRP A 246 5.70 8.72 5.18
C TRP A 246 7.09 8.21 5.54
N SER A 247 7.81 7.69 4.57
CA SER A 247 9.24 7.37 4.72
C SER A 247 10.10 8.63 4.65
N ASP A 248 11.03 8.78 5.59
CA ASP A 248 11.97 9.89 5.69
C ASP A 248 13.38 9.36 6.01
N GLY A 249 14.08 8.93 4.96
CA GLY A 249 15.50 8.58 5.02
C GLY A 249 15.87 7.51 6.06
N GLY A 250 15.20 6.37 6.09
CA GLY A 250 15.45 5.29 7.06
C GLY A 250 14.68 5.45 8.36
N THR A 251 13.69 6.34 8.39
CA THR A 251 12.78 6.54 9.49
C THR A 251 11.35 6.68 8.99
N ILE A 252 10.38 6.47 9.85
CA ILE A 252 9.00 6.84 9.63
C ILE A 252 8.77 8.23 10.19
N ALA A 253 8.37 9.17 9.33
CA ALA A 253 7.90 10.49 9.74
C ALA A 253 6.40 10.44 10.07
N PHE A 254 5.99 11.29 11.00
CA PHE A 254 4.61 11.40 11.48
C PHE A 254 4.24 12.86 11.71
N THR A 255 3.02 13.22 11.34
CA THR A 255 2.38 14.48 11.72
C THR A 255 0.89 14.30 11.93
N SER A 256 0.22 15.29 12.50
CA SER A 256 -1.24 15.28 12.71
C SER A 256 -1.84 16.68 12.60
N SER A 257 -3.13 16.71 12.26
CA SER A 257 -3.96 17.93 12.22
C SER A 257 -5.24 17.73 13.04
N ARG A 258 -5.66 18.76 13.80
CA ARG A 258 -6.89 18.76 14.58
C ARG A 258 -7.93 19.77 14.08
N ASP A 259 -7.63 20.46 13.01
CA ASP A 259 -8.42 21.54 12.46
C ASP A 259 -8.96 21.26 11.04
N GLY A 260 -9.10 19.95 10.71
CA GLY A 260 -9.57 19.51 9.40
C GLY A 260 -8.56 19.75 8.29
N GLY A 261 -7.26 19.66 8.59
CA GLY A 261 -6.17 19.81 7.62
C GLY A 261 -5.86 21.26 7.24
N ARG A 262 -6.26 22.24 8.05
CA ARG A 262 -5.86 23.65 7.85
C ARG A 262 -4.42 23.88 8.24
N THR A 263 -4.00 23.25 9.36
CA THR A 263 -2.62 23.27 9.84
C THR A 263 -2.22 21.88 10.34
N PHE A 264 -0.93 21.61 10.36
CA PHE A 264 -0.33 20.39 10.89
C PHE A 264 0.70 20.71 11.94
N ALA A 265 0.81 19.84 12.94
CA ALA A 265 1.94 19.87 13.87
C ALA A 265 3.26 19.69 13.10
N PRO A 266 4.39 20.21 13.58
CA PRO A 266 5.69 19.90 12.97
C PRO A 266 5.90 18.39 12.84
N SER A 267 6.25 17.92 11.66
CA SER A 267 6.52 16.50 11.44
C SER A 267 7.77 16.07 12.20
N ARG A 268 7.76 14.83 12.69
CA ARG A 268 8.86 14.25 13.46
C ARG A 268 9.10 12.81 13.06
N ARG A 269 10.34 12.38 13.14
CA ARG A 269 10.76 10.98 12.96
C ARG A 269 10.38 10.22 14.23
N ILE A 270 9.66 9.11 14.09
CA ILE A 270 9.06 8.39 15.23
C ILE A 270 9.59 6.96 15.40
N ILE A 271 9.97 6.29 14.33
CA ILE A 271 10.45 4.91 14.31
C ILE A 271 11.63 4.85 13.34
N GLU A 272 12.75 4.31 13.82
CA GLU A 272 13.85 3.92 12.94
C GLU A 272 13.46 2.60 12.27
N THR A 273 13.50 2.59 10.95
CA THR A 273 13.40 1.38 10.15
C THR A 273 14.78 0.75 10.06
N GLY A 274 14.89 -0.55 9.77
CA GLY A 274 16.13 -1.12 9.25
C GLY A 274 16.55 -0.32 8.00
N PRO A 275 17.67 -0.63 7.33
CA PRO A 275 18.03 0.11 6.11
C PRO A 275 16.80 0.26 5.24
N PRO A 276 16.43 1.47 4.82
CA PRO A 276 15.21 1.69 4.06
C PRO A 276 15.32 0.82 2.82
N TYR A 277 14.27 0.03 2.58
CA TYR A 277 14.27 -0.86 1.47
C TYR A 277 13.72 -0.13 0.24
N PHE A 278 14.60 0.08 -0.69
CA PHE A 278 14.29 0.63 -2.00
C PHE A 278 15.15 -0.11 -3.02
N GLY A 279 14.61 -1.11 -3.66
CA GLY A 279 15.39 -1.94 -4.57
C GLY A 279 14.63 -3.17 -5.02
N ASP A 280 15.37 -4.15 -5.51
CA ASP A 280 14.84 -5.37 -6.09
C ASP A 280 14.91 -6.53 -5.11
N VAL A 281 13.87 -7.36 -5.06
CA VAL A 281 13.94 -8.72 -4.54
C VAL A 281 13.98 -9.69 -5.73
N ALA A 282 14.39 -10.94 -5.49
CA ALA A 282 14.52 -11.91 -6.57
C ALA A 282 13.23 -12.00 -7.41
N GLY A 283 13.29 -11.60 -8.67
CA GLY A 283 12.19 -11.65 -9.63
C GLY A 283 11.16 -10.51 -9.58
N VAL A 284 11.25 -9.59 -8.61
CA VAL A 284 10.40 -8.40 -8.51
C VAL A 284 11.27 -7.17 -8.37
N SER A 285 11.06 -6.20 -9.24
CA SER A 285 11.78 -4.95 -9.22
C SER A 285 11.06 -3.91 -8.35
N ARG A 286 11.83 -3.00 -7.77
CA ARG A 286 11.37 -1.79 -7.10
C ARG A 286 10.42 -2.07 -5.93
N VAL A 287 10.86 -2.90 -4.98
CA VAL A 287 10.10 -3.20 -3.75
C VAL A 287 10.33 -2.12 -2.71
N MET A 288 9.26 -1.59 -2.15
CA MET A 288 9.27 -0.52 -1.17
C MET A 288 8.56 -0.90 0.12
N GLY A 289 9.07 -0.40 1.25
CA GLY A 289 8.52 -0.64 2.59
C GLY A 289 7.73 0.55 3.12
N PHE A 290 6.84 1.17 2.33
CA PHE A 290 6.10 2.35 2.74
C PHE A 290 5.29 2.12 4.02
N PRO A 291 5.39 3.04 5.01
CA PRO A 291 4.57 2.92 6.19
C PRO A 291 3.09 3.17 5.88
N GLN A 292 2.19 2.46 6.57
CA GLN A 292 0.76 2.76 6.56
C GLN A 292 0.32 3.19 7.96
N VAL A 293 -0.76 3.97 8.04
CA VAL A 293 -1.36 4.40 9.29
C VAL A 293 -2.86 4.10 9.29
N GLY A 294 -3.37 3.62 10.42
CA GLY A 294 -4.78 3.35 10.65
C GLY A 294 -5.18 3.69 12.08
N VAL A 295 -6.49 3.87 12.33
CA VAL A 295 -7.01 4.27 13.65
C VAL A 295 -8.21 3.41 14.02
N ASP A 296 -8.28 3.00 15.28
CA ASP A 296 -9.44 2.34 15.87
C ASP A 296 -10.55 3.37 16.17
N TRP A 297 -11.70 3.25 15.54
CA TRP A 297 -12.83 4.17 15.72
C TRP A 297 -13.74 3.82 16.88
N ARG A 298 -13.56 2.68 17.49
CA ARG A 298 -14.39 2.26 18.63
C ARG A 298 -14.22 3.19 19.83
N GLY A 299 -15.23 3.22 20.68
CA GLY A 299 -15.13 3.88 21.97
C GLY A 299 -14.32 3.08 23.00
N GLY A 300 -14.13 3.64 24.22
CA GLY A 300 -13.48 3.00 25.34
C GLY A 300 -11.94 3.10 25.31
N LYS A 301 -11.26 2.19 26.01
CA LYS A 301 -9.79 2.25 26.24
C LYS A 301 -8.93 2.15 24.96
N ARG A 302 -9.49 1.68 23.86
CA ARG A 302 -8.79 1.55 22.56
C ARG A 302 -9.24 2.56 21.53
N GLY A 303 -10.27 3.33 21.81
CA GLY A 303 -10.75 4.37 20.88
C GLY A 303 -9.68 5.41 20.60
N GLY A 304 -9.46 5.69 19.31
CA GLY A 304 -8.40 6.60 18.88
C GLY A 304 -6.99 6.01 18.92
N LYS A 305 -6.84 4.69 19.16
CA LYS A 305 -5.55 4.03 19.07
C LYS A 305 -5.05 4.09 17.62
N VAL A 306 -3.86 4.64 17.43
CA VAL A 306 -3.21 4.76 16.11
C VAL A 306 -2.28 3.57 15.92
N TYR A 307 -2.31 2.98 14.73
CA TYR A 307 -1.44 1.89 14.31
C TYR A 307 -0.60 2.33 13.12
N ILE A 308 0.62 1.81 13.05
CA ILE A 308 1.53 1.96 11.90
C ILE A 308 2.04 0.58 11.54
N THR A 309 2.16 0.29 10.22
CA THR A 309 2.84 -0.89 9.71
C THR A 309 3.87 -0.49 8.66
N TRP A 310 4.93 -1.26 8.54
CA TRP A 310 6.00 -1.09 7.55
C TRP A 310 6.73 -2.43 7.35
N SER A 311 7.60 -2.50 6.35
CA SER A 311 8.56 -3.60 6.21
C SER A 311 9.99 -3.08 6.20
N ASP A 312 10.92 -3.86 6.77
CA ASP A 312 12.36 -3.58 6.74
C ASP A 312 13.22 -4.84 6.96
N TYR A 313 14.53 -4.67 6.86
CA TYR A 313 15.55 -5.73 6.94
C TYR A 313 16.14 -5.97 8.35
N ARG A 314 15.57 -5.47 9.41
CA ARG A 314 16.20 -5.53 10.74
C ARG A 314 16.56 -6.94 11.22
N ASN A 315 15.94 -7.97 10.67
CA ASN A 315 16.18 -9.37 10.99
C ASN A 315 17.02 -10.12 9.94
N GLY A 316 17.57 -9.43 8.93
CA GLY A 316 18.41 -10.02 7.89
C GLY A 316 17.67 -10.46 6.63
N ASP A 317 16.36 -10.49 6.66
CA ASP A 317 15.38 -10.65 5.58
C ASP A 317 14.30 -9.56 5.71
N ILE A 318 13.45 -9.42 4.72
CA ILE A 318 12.37 -8.43 4.80
C ILE A 318 11.23 -9.03 5.61
N ASP A 319 10.96 -8.42 6.76
CA ASP A 319 9.81 -8.72 7.62
C ASP A 319 8.82 -7.56 7.66
N VAL A 320 7.57 -7.85 7.99
CA VAL A 320 6.51 -6.87 8.23
C VAL A 320 6.38 -6.60 9.72
N PHE A 321 6.35 -5.32 10.09
CA PHE A 321 6.24 -4.86 11.47
C PHE A 321 5.01 -3.98 11.69
N ALA A 322 4.55 -3.94 12.94
CA ALA A 322 3.50 -3.05 13.41
C ALA A 322 3.91 -2.36 14.71
N ALA A 323 3.47 -1.13 14.90
CA ALA A 323 3.56 -0.41 16.17
C ALA A 323 2.25 0.36 16.43
N SER A 324 2.02 0.77 17.66
CA SER A 324 0.79 1.48 18.01
C SER A 324 1.01 2.57 19.05
N SER A 325 0.11 3.55 19.05
CA SER A 325 0.08 4.66 20.00
C SER A 325 -1.30 4.81 20.61
N LEU A 326 -1.36 5.08 21.93
CA LEU A 326 -2.60 5.36 22.67
C LEU A 326 -2.77 6.84 23.00
N ASP A 327 -1.81 7.68 22.64
CA ASP A 327 -1.72 9.09 23.01
C ASP A 327 -1.64 10.02 21.79
N HIS A 328 -2.37 9.65 20.72
CA HIS A 328 -2.41 10.39 19.44
C HIS A 328 -1.05 10.53 18.76
N GLY A 329 -0.25 9.47 18.82
CA GLY A 329 1.06 9.40 18.19
C GLY A 329 2.18 10.08 18.96
N LYS A 330 2.00 10.51 20.24
CA LYS A 330 3.08 11.11 21.03
C LYS A 330 4.15 10.09 21.39
N THR A 331 3.73 8.88 21.80
CA THR A 331 4.62 7.75 22.07
C THR A 331 4.16 6.50 21.31
N TRP A 332 5.09 5.60 21.02
CA TRP A 332 4.85 4.40 20.25
C TRP A 332 5.31 3.15 20.98
N SER A 333 4.59 2.06 20.80
CA SER A 333 5.01 0.74 21.30
C SER A 333 6.30 0.28 20.62
N LYS A 334 6.98 -0.70 21.20
CA LYS A 334 8.00 -1.46 20.47
C LYS A 334 7.36 -2.12 19.22
N PRO A 335 8.12 -2.28 18.14
CA PRO A 335 7.69 -3.02 16.96
C PRO A 335 7.28 -4.46 17.31
N VAL A 336 6.19 -4.92 16.70
CA VAL A 336 5.73 -6.31 16.73
C VAL A 336 5.84 -6.86 15.31
N ARG A 337 6.43 -8.04 15.13
CA ARG A 337 6.48 -8.72 13.85
C ARG A 337 5.09 -9.24 13.49
N VAL A 338 4.64 -8.97 12.29
CA VAL A 338 3.29 -9.33 11.79
C VAL A 338 3.29 -10.70 11.14
N ASN A 339 4.29 -11.00 10.32
CA ASN A 339 4.48 -12.30 9.72
C ASN A 339 4.93 -13.33 10.77
N SER A 340 4.47 -14.59 10.61
CA SER A 340 4.61 -15.65 11.63
C SER A 340 5.56 -16.79 11.21
N ASP A 341 6.29 -16.65 10.11
CA ASP A 341 7.34 -17.58 9.68
C ASP A 341 8.52 -17.55 10.64
N SER A 342 9.51 -18.42 10.42
CA SER A 342 10.69 -18.50 11.29
C SER A 342 11.52 -17.24 11.17
N LEU A 343 12.06 -16.77 12.28
CA LEU A 343 12.96 -15.62 12.30
C LEU A 343 14.29 -15.99 11.63
N HIS A 344 14.84 -15.09 10.80
CA HIS A 344 16.11 -15.27 10.07
C HIS A 344 16.10 -16.47 9.11
N ASP A 345 14.98 -16.77 8.49
CA ASP A 345 14.86 -17.89 7.55
C ASP A 345 15.24 -17.53 6.10
N GLY A 346 15.56 -16.25 5.84
CA GLY A 346 15.99 -15.74 4.55
C GLY A 346 14.86 -15.59 3.54
N ARG A 347 13.60 -15.55 4.00
CA ARG A 347 12.42 -15.46 3.15
C ARG A 347 11.70 -14.14 3.36
N ASP A 348 11.51 -13.41 2.26
CA ASP A 348 11.00 -12.04 2.29
C ASP A 348 9.49 -11.95 2.41
N GLN A 349 9.00 -10.96 3.20
CA GLN A 349 7.63 -10.49 3.22
C GLN A 349 7.61 -8.99 2.93
N PHE A 350 6.91 -8.57 1.86
CA PHE A 350 7.00 -7.21 1.36
C PHE A 350 5.67 -6.70 0.79
N PHE A 351 5.61 -5.41 0.43
CA PHE A 351 4.42 -4.70 -0.04
C PHE A 351 3.22 -4.86 0.91
N GLN A 352 3.50 -4.73 2.20
CA GLN A 352 2.44 -4.78 3.20
C GLN A 352 1.47 -3.62 3.04
N TRP A 353 0.20 -3.86 3.32
CA TRP A 353 -0.82 -2.83 3.47
C TRP A 353 -1.75 -3.14 4.63
N MET A 354 -2.14 -2.10 5.39
CA MET A 354 -2.94 -2.23 6.60
C MET A 354 -4.32 -1.60 6.44
N ALA A 355 -5.33 -2.25 7.02
CA ALA A 355 -6.64 -1.67 7.31
C ALA A 355 -7.02 -1.90 8.76
N VAL A 356 -7.62 -0.90 9.40
CA VAL A 356 -8.29 -1.06 10.70
C VAL A 356 -9.79 -1.01 10.44
N ASP A 357 -10.48 -2.07 10.83
CA ASP A 357 -11.93 -2.17 10.68
C ASP A 357 -12.62 -1.13 11.58
N PRO A 358 -13.38 -0.18 11.02
CA PRO A 358 -13.99 0.89 11.79
C PRO A 358 -15.11 0.41 12.74
N VAL A 359 -15.66 -0.78 12.50
CA VAL A 359 -16.74 -1.37 13.32
C VAL A 359 -16.16 -2.24 14.43
N THR A 360 -15.23 -3.14 14.10
CA THR A 360 -14.72 -4.15 15.04
C THR A 360 -13.38 -3.75 15.67
N GLY A 361 -12.64 -2.83 15.05
CA GLY A 361 -11.30 -2.42 15.45
C GLY A 361 -10.26 -3.54 15.28
N ALA A 362 -10.58 -4.57 14.52
CA ALA A 362 -9.60 -5.55 14.09
C ALA A 362 -8.59 -4.89 13.15
N VAL A 363 -7.32 -5.23 13.31
CA VAL A 363 -6.25 -4.78 12.43
C VAL A 363 -5.94 -5.90 11.46
N TYR A 364 -6.00 -5.59 10.18
CA TYR A 364 -5.66 -6.50 9.09
C TYR A 364 -4.45 -5.98 8.34
N VAL A 365 -3.56 -6.88 7.95
CA VAL A 365 -2.37 -6.56 7.15
C VAL A 365 -2.24 -7.61 6.06
N GLN A 366 -2.25 -7.21 4.80
CA GLN A 366 -1.87 -8.08 3.69
C GLN A 366 -0.40 -7.86 3.35
N PHE A 367 0.25 -8.84 2.76
CA PHE A 367 1.61 -8.75 2.24
C PHE A 367 1.94 -9.92 1.32
N TYR A 368 2.85 -9.68 0.40
CA TYR A 368 3.50 -10.75 -0.36
C TYR A 368 4.41 -11.55 0.54
N ASP A 369 4.36 -12.87 0.41
CA ASP A 369 4.94 -13.82 1.35
C ASP A 369 5.64 -14.95 0.62
N ARG A 370 6.90 -15.18 0.94
CA ARG A 370 7.75 -16.20 0.34
C ARG A 370 8.09 -17.34 1.29
N ARG A 371 7.43 -17.42 2.45
CA ARG A 371 7.71 -18.42 3.49
C ARG A 371 7.75 -19.87 3.03
N ASP A 372 7.03 -20.21 1.95
CA ASP A 372 6.94 -21.58 1.44
C ASP A 372 8.01 -21.91 0.40
N ASP A 373 8.82 -20.94 -0.04
CA ASP A 373 9.85 -21.16 -1.05
C ASP A 373 11.25 -20.94 -0.47
N PRO A 374 12.01 -22.03 -0.24
CA PRO A 374 13.41 -21.93 0.22
C PRO A 374 14.33 -21.15 -0.72
N ALA A 375 13.96 -20.99 -1.99
CA ALA A 375 14.73 -20.21 -2.97
C ALA A 375 14.38 -18.70 -2.93
N ASN A 376 13.43 -18.30 -2.09
CA ASN A 376 12.97 -16.93 -1.92
C ASN A 376 12.55 -16.23 -3.23
N ARG A 377 11.77 -16.93 -4.07
CA ARG A 377 11.33 -16.45 -5.39
C ARG A 377 9.82 -16.55 -5.61
N ALA A 378 9.22 -17.69 -5.23
CA ALA A 378 7.79 -17.92 -5.37
C ALA A 378 7.03 -17.12 -4.28
N THR A 379 6.11 -16.30 -4.72
CA THR A 379 5.42 -15.30 -3.91
C THR A 379 3.92 -15.61 -3.90
N ARG A 380 3.29 -15.58 -2.74
CA ARG A 380 1.83 -15.62 -2.58
C ARG A 380 1.34 -14.46 -1.75
N GLU A 381 0.03 -14.27 -1.69
CA GLU A 381 -0.59 -13.26 -0.82
C GLU A 381 -0.98 -13.90 0.52
N THR A 382 -0.61 -13.21 1.61
CA THR A 382 -0.92 -13.59 2.99
C THR A 382 -1.69 -12.46 3.66
N LEU A 383 -2.70 -12.82 4.47
CA LEU A 383 -3.49 -11.91 5.30
C LEU A 383 -3.20 -12.18 6.77
N ALA A 384 -2.76 -11.17 7.51
CA ALA A 384 -2.62 -11.22 8.95
C ALA A 384 -3.76 -10.47 9.64
N ARG A 385 -4.26 -11.00 10.77
CA ARG A 385 -5.33 -10.42 11.59
C ARG A 385 -4.90 -10.29 13.05
N SER A 386 -5.18 -9.13 13.66
CA SER A 386 -5.08 -8.91 15.11
C SER A 386 -6.41 -8.42 15.67
N THR A 387 -6.88 -9.02 16.76
CA THR A 387 -8.07 -8.59 17.53
C THR A 387 -7.73 -8.10 18.92
N ASP A 388 -6.46 -8.17 19.30
CA ASP A 388 -5.97 -7.78 20.63
C ASP A 388 -5.34 -6.37 20.68
N GLY A 389 -5.52 -5.62 19.57
CA GLY A 389 -5.01 -4.25 19.44
C GLY A 389 -3.56 -4.21 18.95
N GLY A 390 -3.19 -5.10 18.03
CA GLY A 390 -1.88 -5.12 17.38
C GLY A 390 -0.77 -5.71 18.24
N LYS A 391 -1.10 -6.50 19.26
CA LYS A 391 -0.10 -7.18 20.10
C LYS A 391 0.37 -8.49 19.48
N THR A 392 -0.57 -9.22 18.87
CA THR A 392 -0.31 -10.49 18.16
C THR A 392 -1.09 -10.52 16.86
N PHE A 393 -0.59 -11.29 15.89
CA PHE A 393 -1.20 -11.48 14.58
C PHE A 393 -1.31 -12.96 14.24
N THR A 394 -2.49 -13.38 13.75
CA THR A 394 -2.69 -14.69 13.14
C THR A 394 -2.61 -14.55 11.64
N ASN A 395 -1.80 -15.35 10.99
CA ASN A 395 -1.60 -15.32 9.53
C ASN A 395 -2.46 -16.37 8.83
N TYR A 396 -2.97 -16.01 7.66
CA TYR A 396 -3.83 -16.82 6.81
C TYR A 396 -3.32 -16.79 5.37
N ALA A 397 -3.32 -17.92 4.69
CA ALA A 397 -3.14 -17.95 3.24
C ALA A 397 -4.35 -17.29 2.57
N TRP A 398 -4.09 -16.34 1.67
CA TRP A 398 -5.17 -15.70 0.89
C TRP A 398 -5.28 -16.33 -0.51
N THR A 399 -4.15 -16.74 -1.09
CA THR A 399 -4.09 -17.42 -2.38
C THR A 399 -3.65 -18.87 -2.21
N ASP A 400 -4.16 -19.76 -3.08
CA ASP A 400 -3.81 -21.18 -3.13
C ASP A 400 -2.53 -21.43 -3.94
N SER A 401 -2.20 -20.51 -4.84
CA SER A 401 -1.05 -20.57 -5.73
C SER A 401 -0.07 -19.44 -5.46
N SER A 402 1.17 -19.67 -5.83
CA SER A 402 2.21 -18.66 -5.87
C SER A 402 2.54 -18.29 -7.32
N PHE A 403 3.06 -17.10 -7.52
CA PHE A 403 3.64 -16.64 -8.78
C PHE A 403 5.14 -16.39 -8.63
N THR A 404 5.85 -16.38 -9.75
CA THR A 404 7.26 -16.00 -9.81
C THR A 404 7.44 -14.96 -10.91
N GLY A 405 8.07 -13.84 -10.59
CA GLY A 405 8.43 -12.81 -11.57
C GLY A 405 9.84 -12.99 -12.11
N ARG A 406 10.11 -12.36 -13.26
CA ARG A 406 11.45 -12.21 -13.87
C ARG A 406 11.81 -10.74 -13.96
N GLN A 407 12.01 -10.09 -12.79
CA GLN A 407 12.13 -8.63 -12.66
C GLN A 407 10.83 -7.90 -13.04
N ALA A 408 9.69 -8.48 -12.66
CA ALA A 408 8.40 -7.88 -12.87
C ALA A 408 8.24 -6.61 -12.03
N PHE A 409 7.73 -5.54 -12.62
CA PHE A 409 7.27 -4.37 -11.90
C PHE A 409 5.80 -4.58 -11.53
N LEU A 410 5.55 -4.86 -10.25
CA LEU A 410 4.20 -5.08 -9.70
C LEU A 410 3.52 -3.78 -9.24
N GLY A 411 4.19 -2.65 -9.43
CA GLY A 411 3.89 -1.38 -8.82
C GLY A 411 4.67 -1.19 -7.53
N ASP A 412 4.41 -0.08 -6.84
CA ASP A 412 5.10 0.30 -5.61
C ASP A 412 4.30 -0.08 -4.35
N TYR A 413 3.05 -0.54 -4.52
CA TYR A 413 2.15 -0.82 -3.40
C TYR A 413 1.02 -1.79 -3.79
N THR A 414 0.46 -2.42 -2.77
CA THR A 414 -0.84 -3.10 -2.75
C THR A 414 -1.85 -2.22 -2.00
N TRP A 415 -3.09 -2.69 -1.76
CA TRP A 415 -4.07 -1.96 -0.97
C TRP A 415 -5.02 -2.89 -0.23
N LEU A 416 -5.49 -2.44 0.95
CA LEU A 416 -6.41 -3.19 1.79
C LEU A 416 -7.49 -2.27 2.35
N THR A 417 -8.71 -2.75 2.41
CA THR A 417 -9.80 -2.12 3.15
C THR A 417 -10.61 -3.16 3.92
N ALA A 418 -11.22 -2.76 5.02
CA ALA A 418 -12.04 -3.64 5.84
C ALA A 418 -13.27 -2.91 6.37
N TYR A 419 -14.38 -3.64 6.53
CA TYR A 419 -15.61 -3.16 7.11
C TYR A 419 -16.43 -4.30 7.70
N ASP A 420 -16.73 -4.23 8.99
CA ASP A 420 -17.56 -5.19 9.74
C ASP A 420 -17.12 -6.66 9.52
N ASN A 421 -15.86 -6.94 9.86
CA ASN A 421 -15.19 -8.24 9.69
C ASN A 421 -15.01 -8.74 8.25
N ARG A 422 -15.41 -7.97 7.23
CA ARG A 422 -15.14 -8.28 5.82
C ARG A 422 -13.92 -7.51 5.37
N VAL A 423 -13.03 -8.22 4.68
CA VAL A 423 -11.74 -7.69 4.24
C VAL A 423 -11.64 -7.81 2.73
N TYR A 424 -11.15 -6.76 2.11
CA TYR A 424 -10.96 -6.66 0.66
C TYR A 424 -9.54 -6.18 0.39
N GLY A 425 -8.72 -7.05 -0.19
CA GLY A 425 -7.36 -6.72 -0.61
C GLY A 425 -7.26 -6.63 -2.12
N ILE A 426 -6.28 -5.87 -2.59
CA ILE A 426 -6.01 -5.75 -4.02
C ILE A 426 -4.50 -5.72 -4.24
N TRP A 427 -4.04 -6.49 -5.23
CA TRP A 427 -2.62 -6.64 -5.55
C TRP A 427 -2.40 -6.98 -7.02
N ALA A 428 -1.16 -6.93 -7.49
CA ALA A 428 -0.77 -7.31 -8.84
C ALA A 428 0.09 -8.57 -8.81
N GLU A 429 -0.12 -9.49 -9.76
CA GLU A 429 0.72 -10.67 -9.95
C GLU A 429 1.35 -10.67 -11.33
N SER A 430 2.59 -11.13 -11.41
CA SER A 430 3.23 -11.42 -12.69
C SER A 430 2.65 -12.69 -13.29
N VAL A 431 2.26 -12.62 -14.54
CA VAL A 431 1.72 -13.76 -15.29
C VAL A 431 2.41 -13.92 -16.64
N PRO A 432 2.62 -15.15 -17.12
CA PRO A 432 3.10 -15.36 -18.48
C PRO A 432 2.11 -14.81 -19.51
N VAL A 433 2.59 -14.09 -20.52
CA VAL A 433 1.77 -13.67 -21.64
C VAL A 433 1.99 -14.65 -22.78
N SER A 434 0.94 -15.34 -23.21
CA SER A 434 0.94 -16.27 -24.34
C SER A 434 0.87 -15.53 -25.69
N ASP A 435 1.72 -14.50 -25.91
CA ASP A 435 1.81 -13.86 -27.21
C ASP A 435 2.75 -14.66 -28.11
N THR A 436 2.17 -15.51 -28.94
CA THR A 436 2.89 -16.33 -29.92
C THR A 436 3.30 -15.55 -31.17
N THR A 437 2.87 -14.30 -31.32
CA THR A 437 3.05 -13.55 -32.59
C THR A 437 4.38 -12.82 -32.68
N HIS A 438 5.13 -12.62 -31.57
CA HIS A 438 6.35 -11.81 -31.53
C HIS A 438 7.49 -12.40 -30.69
N THR A 439 7.47 -13.70 -30.39
CA THR A 439 8.61 -14.34 -29.68
C THR A 439 9.64 -14.81 -30.69
N ALA A 440 10.79 -14.12 -30.76
CA ALA A 440 11.95 -14.67 -31.43
C ALA A 440 12.34 -16.01 -30.78
N PRO A 441 12.73 -17.04 -31.55
CA PRO A 441 13.13 -18.33 -30.99
C PRO A 441 14.20 -18.15 -29.89
N GLY A 442 13.99 -18.78 -28.72
CA GLY A 442 14.93 -18.73 -27.59
C GLY A 442 14.76 -17.55 -26.62
N ARG A 443 13.80 -16.65 -26.83
CA ARG A 443 13.42 -15.67 -25.81
C ARG A 443 12.34 -16.23 -24.87
N PRO A 444 12.46 -16.01 -23.55
CA PRO A 444 11.41 -16.39 -22.63
C PRO A 444 10.10 -15.66 -22.95
N PRO A 445 8.93 -16.23 -22.62
CA PRO A 445 7.64 -15.55 -22.74
C PRO A 445 7.68 -14.16 -22.11
N ARG A 446 7.00 -13.18 -22.71
CA ARG A 446 6.80 -11.87 -22.09
C ARG A 446 5.97 -12.03 -20.83
N GLU A 447 6.27 -11.24 -19.83
CA GLU A 447 5.46 -11.15 -18.62
C GLU A 447 4.51 -9.96 -18.73
N GLY A 448 3.28 -10.18 -18.27
CA GLY A 448 2.30 -9.16 -18.01
C GLY A 448 1.98 -9.12 -16.51
N THR A 449 1.20 -8.15 -16.11
CA THR A 449 0.67 -8.08 -14.75
C THR A 449 -0.85 -8.12 -14.79
N VAL A 450 -1.44 -8.84 -13.84
CA VAL A 450 -2.88 -8.92 -13.62
C VAL A 450 -3.17 -8.43 -12.21
N VAL A 451 -4.16 -7.55 -12.09
CA VAL A 451 -4.66 -7.09 -10.80
C VAL A 451 -5.75 -8.02 -10.30
N TYR A 452 -5.58 -8.48 -9.08
CA TYR A 452 -6.51 -9.36 -8.38
C TYR A 452 -7.14 -8.63 -7.19
N VAL A 453 -8.38 -8.98 -6.89
CA VAL A 453 -9.07 -8.63 -5.64
C VAL A 453 -9.31 -9.89 -4.84
N GLY A 454 -8.81 -9.90 -3.60
CA GLY A 454 -9.08 -10.94 -2.62
C GLY A 454 -10.13 -10.51 -1.61
N THR A 455 -10.97 -11.46 -1.16
CA THR A 455 -11.93 -11.23 -0.07
C THR A 455 -11.70 -12.22 1.06
N ALA A 456 -12.03 -11.81 2.29
CA ALA A 456 -12.11 -12.69 3.44
C ALA A 456 -13.27 -12.25 4.35
N ASP A 457 -13.94 -13.19 5.02
CA ASP A 457 -15.08 -12.92 5.91
C ASP A 457 -14.86 -13.56 7.28
N PHE A 458 -14.56 -12.73 8.28
CA PHE A 458 -14.32 -13.14 9.66
C PHE A 458 -15.56 -12.98 10.55
N SER A 459 -16.76 -12.72 10.01
CA SER A 459 -17.98 -12.50 10.79
C SER A 459 -18.40 -13.70 11.62
N GLY A 460 -18.02 -14.90 11.22
CA GLY A 460 -18.25 -16.15 11.97
C GLY A 460 -17.17 -16.51 13.00
N MET A 461 -16.13 -15.68 13.17
CA MET A 461 -15.04 -15.95 14.11
C MET A 461 -15.15 -14.97 15.30
N HIS A 462 -15.57 -15.47 16.44
CA HIS A 462 -15.69 -14.73 17.71
C HIS A 462 -14.40 -14.79 18.53
#